data_1441164ced8ac56937a95b4f4caf2ca8
#
_entry.id   1441164ced8ac56937a95b4f4caf2ca8
#
_cell.length_a   1.000
_cell.length_b   1.000
_cell.length_c   1.000
_cell.angle_alpha   90.00
_cell.angle_beta   90.00
_cell.angle_gamma   90.00
#
_symmetry.space_group_name_H-M   'P 1'
#
loop_
_entity.id
_entity.type
_entity.pdbx_description
1 polymer ?
#
loop_
_entity_poly.entity_id
_entity_poly.type
_entity_poly.pdbx_seq_one_letter_code
_entity_poly.pdbx_strand_id
1 'polypeptide(L)'
;MDTNVAAPAKVKVPFWRSTWCAAIVVGLSGFLAPGVYSAMAATGAGGLANVQIGNASVAVAYALIVPSALVTTAFISKFGPRITLALGAAGYAPYAGCLYANSAYGNQWGLIVGAIVCGATSGLFWVTEGSVIMNYAEPNKKGKLIATWQSLYYSSTIIGGAINLALNYNDRSAGGLAPKTYIVFICLMCIAPFVALLLRNPEEIVRTDGKAVMDFPKESFTKEIWLTIKELGEWRVAVCSIMWTQALFLPSMVSTYVATFFNTRTRGLTSLCAPIVAIFFFLLLGHALDSKFAVRKKALIVYGTIQVGLLACIIWMLVKANSLESGEKPRYDWTDGAAFGAAWVPALLGYAFQWNSYGMNYYISGYLFKDSANGARMTRIIATLRSAESGSAAIAFGINATKFLLWKTAILNLIFAVLSVTAFTIILADVWKRDLKGEFDVWHGGAKGDATGTESKADTASSHDEKVAEP
;
A
#
# COMPACT_ATOMS: atom_id res chain seq x y z
N MET A 1 -27.83 -32.34 24.37
CA MET A 1 -26.44 -32.78 24.17
C MET A 1 -25.60 -31.54 23.91
N ASP A 2 -24.97 -31.05 24.99
CA ASP A 2 -24.08 -29.88 24.92
C ASP A 2 -22.80 -30.28 24.19
N THR A 3 -22.67 -29.88 22.94
CA THR A 3 -21.40 -29.94 22.25
C THR A 3 -20.54 -28.75 22.71
N ASN A 4 -19.87 -28.89 23.83
CA ASN A 4 -18.73 -28.08 24.22
C ASN A 4 -17.65 -28.23 23.15
N VAL A 5 -17.68 -27.40 22.12
CA VAL A 5 -16.56 -27.28 21.18
C VAL A 5 -15.41 -26.61 21.94
N ALA A 6 -14.53 -27.45 22.49
CA ALA A 6 -13.31 -27.01 23.15
C ALA A 6 -12.55 -26.05 22.23
N ALA A 7 -12.19 -24.87 22.74
CA ALA A 7 -11.35 -23.94 22.04
C ALA A 7 -10.07 -24.67 21.57
N PRO A 8 -9.66 -24.51 20.28
CA PRO A 8 -8.51 -25.24 19.78
C PRO A 8 -7.27 -24.93 20.62
N ALA A 9 -6.58 -25.99 21.05
CA ALA A 9 -5.37 -25.87 21.85
C ALA A 9 -4.33 -25.01 21.15
N LYS A 10 -3.82 -23.97 21.83
CA LYS A 10 -2.79 -23.09 21.28
C LYS A 10 -1.51 -23.92 21.06
N VAL A 11 -1.10 -24.05 19.80
CA VAL A 11 0.13 -24.72 19.42
C VAL A 11 1.33 -23.82 19.75
N LYS A 12 2.36 -24.37 20.44
CA LYS A 12 3.65 -23.69 20.63
C LYS A 12 4.37 -23.61 19.29
N VAL A 13 4.51 -22.41 18.73
CA VAL A 13 5.15 -22.19 17.44
C VAL A 13 6.56 -21.65 17.65
N PRO A 14 7.60 -22.28 17.09
CA PRO A 14 8.94 -21.70 17.07
C PRO A 14 8.93 -20.35 16.31
N PHE A 15 9.63 -19.33 16.85
CA PHE A 15 9.61 -17.98 16.26
C PHE A 15 9.89 -17.96 14.76
N TRP A 16 10.91 -18.70 14.31
CA TRP A 16 11.33 -18.76 12.89
C TRP A 16 10.30 -19.38 11.94
N ARG A 17 9.30 -20.09 12.46
CA ARG A 17 8.19 -20.68 11.69
C ARG A 17 6.88 -19.96 11.95
N SER A 18 6.91 -18.85 12.66
CA SER A 18 5.71 -18.09 12.99
C SER A 18 5.32 -17.11 11.89
N THR A 19 4.04 -16.78 11.85
CA THR A 19 3.50 -15.72 10.99
C THR A 19 4.10 -14.34 11.32
N TRP A 20 4.51 -14.15 12.59
CA TRP A 20 5.21 -12.94 13.05
C TRP A 20 6.58 -12.78 12.42
N CYS A 21 7.38 -13.87 12.41
CA CYS A 21 8.68 -13.85 11.77
C CYS A 21 8.55 -13.51 10.26
N ALA A 22 7.57 -14.10 9.57
CA ALA A 22 7.30 -13.79 8.18
C ALA A 22 6.94 -12.30 7.98
N ALA A 23 6.08 -11.72 8.82
CA ALA A 23 5.74 -10.31 8.77
C ALA A 23 6.94 -9.39 9.04
N ILE A 24 7.84 -9.77 9.95
CA ILE A 24 9.07 -9.04 10.24
C ILE A 24 10.03 -9.12 9.04
N VAL A 25 10.24 -10.29 8.45
CA VAL A 25 11.12 -10.45 7.28
C VAL A 25 10.61 -9.63 6.10
N VAL A 26 9.31 -9.70 5.81
CA VAL A 26 8.69 -8.90 4.75
C VAL A 26 8.82 -7.41 5.05
N GLY A 27 8.53 -6.98 6.29
CA GLY A 27 8.66 -5.60 6.72
C GLY A 27 10.10 -5.07 6.65
N LEU A 28 11.11 -5.87 7.04
CA LEU A 28 12.52 -5.50 6.93
C LEU A 28 12.99 -5.45 5.47
N SER A 29 12.50 -6.34 4.61
CA SER A 29 12.76 -6.26 3.17
C SER A 29 12.17 -4.96 2.58
N GLY A 30 10.93 -4.63 3.00
CA GLY A 30 10.27 -3.37 2.66
C GLY A 30 11.01 -2.15 3.22
N PHE A 31 11.53 -2.24 4.44
CA PHE A 31 12.39 -1.21 5.03
C PHE A 31 13.60 -0.92 4.15
N LEU A 32 14.35 -1.95 3.76
CA LEU A 32 15.66 -1.83 3.11
C LEU A 32 15.58 -1.46 1.62
N ALA A 33 14.48 -1.76 0.92
CA ALA A 33 14.35 -1.49 -0.51
C ALA A 33 13.34 -0.35 -0.78
N PRO A 34 12.01 -0.59 -0.90
CA PRO A 34 11.09 0.50 -1.23
C PRO A 34 10.97 1.56 -0.15
N GLY A 35 11.21 1.24 1.12
CA GLY A 35 11.16 2.20 2.22
C GLY A 35 12.28 3.24 2.13
N VAL A 36 13.53 2.81 1.93
CA VAL A 36 14.67 3.72 1.70
C VAL A 36 14.45 4.54 0.42
N TYR A 37 13.93 3.93 -0.66
CA TYR A 37 13.56 4.64 -1.87
C TYR A 37 12.48 5.71 -1.60
N SER A 38 11.49 5.40 -0.78
CA SER A 38 10.42 6.34 -0.42
C SER A 38 10.94 7.56 0.34
N ALA A 39 12.00 7.42 1.14
CA ALA A 39 12.67 8.54 1.78
C ALA A 39 13.33 9.49 0.76
N MET A 40 13.94 8.95 -0.31
CA MET A 40 14.43 9.76 -1.43
C MET A 40 13.27 10.41 -2.21
N ALA A 41 12.21 9.66 -2.49
CA ALA A 41 11.04 10.15 -3.21
C ALA A 41 10.34 11.30 -2.44
N ALA A 42 10.31 11.25 -1.11
CA ALA A 42 9.71 12.28 -0.26
C ALA A 42 10.46 13.63 -0.33
N THR A 43 11.71 13.66 -0.79
CA THR A 43 12.42 14.92 -1.09
C THR A 43 11.96 15.57 -2.40
N GLY A 44 11.11 14.89 -3.14
CA GLY A 44 10.63 15.27 -4.47
C GLY A 44 11.60 14.91 -5.60
N ALA A 45 11.04 14.46 -6.71
CA ALA A 45 11.78 14.06 -7.93
C ALA A 45 12.92 13.06 -7.70
N GLY A 46 12.78 12.15 -6.71
CA GLY A 46 13.85 11.20 -6.33
C GLY A 46 15.14 11.87 -5.82
N GLY A 47 15.03 13.11 -5.34
CA GLY A 47 16.18 13.90 -4.88
C GLY A 47 16.97 14.57 -5.99
N LEU A 48 16.56 14.49 -7.25
CA LEU A 48 17.27 15.11 -8.37
C LEU A 48 17.02 16.63 -8.45
N ALA A 49 17.97 17.36 -9.02
CA ALA A 49 17.84 18.78 -9.30
C ALA A 49 16.83 19.03 -10.45
N ASN A 50 16.84 18.19 -11.47
CA ASN A 50 15.91 18.26 -12.59
C ASN A 50 14.63 17.48 -12.27
N VAL A 51 13.57 18.21 -11.97
CA VAL A 51 12.27 17.65 -11.55
C VAL A 51 11.61 16.84 -12.67
N GLN A 52 11.71 17.28 -13.91
CA GLN A 52 11.10 16.62 -15.07
C GLN A 52 11.73 15.26 -15.32
N ILE A 53 13.07 15.16 -15.31
CA ILE A 53 13.81 13.92 -15.49
C ILE A 53 13.51 12.95 -14.32
N GLY A 54 13.46 13.47 -13.09
CA GLY A 54 13.07 12.68 -11.92
C GLY A 54 11.68 12.07 -12.08
N ASN A 55 10.69 12.88 -12.43
CA ASN A 55 9.33 12.41 -12.66
C ASN A 55 9.22 11.44 -13.85
N ALA A 56 9.96 11.68 -14.94
CA ALA A 56 10.00 10.79 -16.10
C ALA A 56 10.52 9.40 -15.71
N SER A 57 11.60 9.32 -14.94
CA SER A 57 12.17 8.04 -14.49
C SER A 57 11.18 7.28 -13.59
N VAL A 58 10.49 7.97 -12.69
CA VAL A 58 9.47 7.37 -11.83
C VAL A 58 8.26 6.90 -12.64
N ALA A 59 7.82 7.69 -13.66
CA ALA A 59 6.75 7.29 -14.57
C ALA A 59 7.07 5.99 -15.31
N VAL A 60 8.30 5.85 -15.83
CA VAL A 60 8.77 4.62 -16.48
C VAL A 60 8.77 3.45 -15.52
N ALA A 61 9.28 3.63 -14.29
CA ALA A 61 9.27 2.58 -13.28
C ALA A 61 7.84 2.10 -12.99
N TYR A 62 6.90 3.01 -12.72
CA TYR A 62 5.50 2.63 -12.47
C TYR A 62 4.81 2.02 -13.69
N ALA A 63 5.12 2.46 -14.91
CA ALA A 63 4.59 1.85 -16.12
C ALA A 63 5.01 0.37 -16.24
N LEU A 64 6.23 0.02 -15.84
CA LEU A 64 6.73 -1.36 -15.83
C LEU A 64 6.20 -2.18 -14.63
N ILE A 65 5.82 -1.53 -13.52
CA ILE A 65 5.14 -2.23 -12.41
C ILE A 65 3.80 -2.80 -12.87
N VAL A 66 3.09 -2.14 -13.78
CA VAL A 66 1.79 -2.61 -14.30
C VAL A 66 1.87 -4.06 -14.81
N PRO A 67 2.65 -4.39 -15.85
CA PRO A 67 2.77 -5.77 -16.33
C PRO A 67 3.47 -6.67 -15.31
N SER A 68 4.48 -6.18 -14.56
CA SER A 68 5.20 -7.01 -13.61
C SER A 68 4.32 -7.45 -12.43
N ALA A 69 3.39 -6.62 -11.97
CA ALA A 69 2.41 -7.00 -10.97
C ALA A 69 1.49 -8.12 -11.46
N LEU A 70 0.99 -8.04 -12.71
CA LEU A 70 0.11 -9.06 -13.28
C LEU A 70 0.81 -10.42 -13.47
N VAL A 71 2.11 -10.43 -13.78
CA VAL A 71 2.86 -11.69 -13.94
C VAL A 71 3.39 -12.24 -12.61
N THR A 72 3.30 -11.50 -11.51
CA THR A 72 3.84 -11.92 -10.20
C THR A 72 3.23 -13.21 -9.70
N THR A 73 1.94 -13.45 -9.94
CA THR A 73 1.25 -14.70 -9.58
C THR A 73 1.90 -15.91 -10.23
N ALA A 74 2.32 -15.78 -11.49
CA ALA A 74 3.05 -16.82 -12.22
C ALA A 74 4.48 -17.04 -11.67
N PHE A 75 5.16 -15.97 -11.22
CA PHE A 75 6.44 -16.09 -10.55
C PHE A 75 6.30 -16.79 -9.20
N ILE A 76 5.29 -16.44 -8.40
CA ILE A 76 5.00 -17.10 -7.12
C ILE A 76 4.69 -18.59 -7.34
N SER A 77 3.89 -18.91 -8.36
CA SER A 77 3.58 -20.31 -8.69
C SER A 77 4.83 -21.13 -9.03
N LYS A 78 5.78 -20.54 -9.76
CA LYS A 78 6.97 -21.24 -10.25
C LYS A 78 8.11 -21.28 -9.22
N PHE A 79 8.35 -20.18 -8.53
CA PHE A 79 9.55 -19.99 -7.68
C PHE A 79 9.21 -19.87 -6.18
N GLY A 80 7.93 -19.79 -5.84
CA GLY A 80 7.46 -19.52 -4.49
C GLY A 80 7.60 -18.05 -4.06
N PRO A 81 6.96 -17.66 -2.96
CA PRO A 81 6.94 -16.27 -2.49
C PRO A 81 8.32 -15.78 -2.01
N ARG A 82 9.16 -16.65 -1.46
CA ARG A 82 10.51 -16.34 -0.96
C ARG A 82 11.42 -15.77 -2.05
N ILE A 83 11.57 -16.52 -3.16
CA ILE A 83 12.45 -16.13 -4.27
C ILE A 83 11.85 -14.94 -5.02
N THR A 84 10.53 -14.93 -5.21
CA THR A 84 9.83 -13.84 -5.88
C THR A 84 10.00 -12.51 -5.14
N LEU A 85 9.93 -12.52 -3.80
CA LEU A 85 10.19 -11.35 -2.96
C LEU A 85 11.63 -10.84 -3.11
N ALA A 86 12.61 -11.75 -3.08
CA ALA A 86 14.02 -11.40 -3.22
C ALA A 86 14.32 -10.79 -4.60
N LEU A 87 13.81 -11.39 -5.68
CA LEU A 87 13.91 -10.84 -7.04
C LEU A 87 13.27 -9.46 -7.12
N GLY A 88 12.11 -9.29 -6.47
CA GLY A 88 11.42 -8.01 -6.40
C GLY A 88 12.22 -6.92 -5.71
N ALA A 89 12.96 -7.24 -4.65
CA ALA A 89 13.79 -6.29 -3.92
C ALA A 89 15.07 -5.91 -4.68
N ALA A 90 15.57 -6.77 -5.58
CA ALA A 90 16.88 -6.63 -6.21
C ALA A 90 17.01 -5.41 -7.15
N GLY A 91 15.92 -4.91 -7.72
CA GLY A 91 15.95 -3.79 -8.68
C GLY A 91 16.12 -2.40 -8.06
N TYR A 92 15.91 -2.25 -6.76
CA TYR A 92 15.98 -0.93 -6.10
C TYR A 92 17.40 -0.39 -6.01
N ALA A 93 18.39 -1.22 -5.66
CA ALA A 93 19.80 -0.80 -5.58
C ALA A 93 20.37 -0.33 -6.92
N PRO A 94 20.20 -1.04 -8.05
CA PRO A 94 20.61 -0.55 -9.37
C PRO A 94 19.96 0.79 -9.74
N TYR A 95 18.67 0.96 -9.45
CA TYR A 95 17.97 2.22 -9.72
C TYR A 95 18.53 3.38 -8.88
N ALA A 96 18.80 3.16 -7.61
CA ALA A 96 19.47 4.15 -6.75
C ALA A 96 20.87 4.50 -7.27
N GLY A 97 21.62 3.51 -7.81
CA GLY A 97 22.89 3.72 -8.48
C GLY A 97 22.77 4.61 -9.73
N CYS A 98 21.70 4.43 -10.51
CA CYS A 98 21.42 5.27 -11.66
C CYS A 98 20.97 6.70 -11.28
N LEU A 99 20.25 6.86 -10.15
CA LEU A 99 19.96 8.18 -9.57
C LEU A 99 21.25 8.89 -9.15
N TYR A 100 22.16 8.18 -8.49
CA TYR A 100 23.49 8.69 -8.17
C TYR A 100 24.24 9.14 -9.43
N ALA A 101 24.32 8.28 -10.46
CA ALA A 101 25.03 8.58 -11.71
C ALA A 101 24.42 9.78 -12.44
N ASN A 102 23.09 9.95 -12.38
CA ASN A 102 22.44 11.14 -12.91
C ASN A 102 22.77 12.38 -12.09
N SER A 103 22.74 12.30 -10.77
CA SER A 103 23.04 13.42 -9.87
C SER A 103 24.51 13.86 -9.98
N ALA A 104 25.45 12.92 -10.09
CA ALA A 104 26.89 13.20 -10.10
C ALA A 104 27.45 13.53 -11.50
N TYR A 105 26.90 12.92 -12.54
CA TYR A 105 27.49 12.96 -13.90
C TYR A 105 26.49 13.39 -15.00
N GLY A 106 25.24 13.68 -14.64
CA GLY A 106 24.21 14.07 -15.61
C GLY A 106 23.73 12.94 -16.52
N ASN A 107 23.97 11.67 -16.18
CA ASN A 107 23.63 10.52 -17.03
C ASN A 107 22.13 10.26 -17.04
N GLN A 108 21.43 10.72 -18.07
CA GLN A 108 19.96 10.60 -18.19
C GLN A 108 19.53 9.21 -18.71
N TRP A 109 20.23 8.65 -19.70
CA TRP A 109 19.85 7.36 -20.28
C TRP A 109 19.99 6.21 -19.27
N GLY A 110 21.07 6.22 -18.48
CA GLY A 110 21.26 5.25 -17.42
C GLY A 110 20.16 5.30 -16.38
N LEU A 111 19.64 6.51 -16.05
CA LEU A 111 18.52 6.67 -15.14
C LEU A 111 17.25 5.97 -15.66
N ILE A 112 16.94 6.10 -16.95
CA ILE A 112 15.78 5.42 -17.56
C ILE A 112 15.96 3.90 -17.55
N VAL A 113 17.15 3.40 -17.86
CA VAL A 113 17.46 1.95 -17.78
C VAL A 113 17.27 1.44 -16.34
N GLY A 114 17.79 2.17 -15.35
CA GLY A 114 17.58 1.83 -13.93
C GLY A 114 16.09 1.81 -13.54
N ALA A 115 15.31 2.76 -14.04
CA ALA A 115 13.87 2.81 -13.84
C ALA A 115 13.14 1.60 -14.46
N ILE A 116 13.56 1.15 -15.65
CA ILE A 116 13.04 -0.08 -16.28
C ILE A 116 13.33 -1.30 -15.40
N VAL A 117 14.55 -1.48 -14.96
CA VAL A 117 14.95 -2.61 -14.09
C VAL A 117 14.15 -2.59 -12.78
N CYS A 118 14.07 -1.43 -12.13
CA CYS A 118 13.32 -1.27 -10.89
C CYS A 118 11.83 -1.58 -11.09
N GLY A 119 11.20 -1.03 -12.13
CA GLY A 119 9.78 -1.26 -12.40
C GLY A 119 9.46 -2.72 -12.70
N ALA A 120 10.30 -3.39 -13.51
CA ALA A 120 10.14 -4.80 -13.83
C ALA A 120 10.23 -5.72 -12.59
N THR A 121 10.99 -5.34 -11.57
CA THR A 121 11.13 -6.13 -10.34
C THR A 121 10.19 -5.68 -9.22
N SER A 122 9.88 -4.40 -9.11
CA SER A 122 9.07 -3.86 -8.00
C SER A 122 7.65 -4.43 -7.97
N GLY A 123 7.04 -4.75 -9.11
CA GLY A 123 5.75 -5.43 -9.14
C GLY A 123 5.80 -6.79 -8.44
N LEU A 124 6.89 -7.56 -8.65
CA LEU A 124 7.12 -8.81 -7.94
C LEU A 124 7.20 -8.58 -6.42
N PHE A 125 7.86 -7.52 -5.99
CA PHE A 125 7.98 -7.17 -4.57
C PHE A 125 6.62 -6.86 -3.95
N TRP A 126 5.92 -5.85 -4.48
CA TRP A 126 4.71 -5.30 -3.88
C TRP A 126 3.53 -6.30 -3.85
N VAL A 127 3.38 -7.13 -4.87
CA VAL A 127 2.34 -8.16 -4.92
C VAL A 127 2.67 -9.30 -3.95
N THR A 128 3.93 -9.76 -3.92
CA THR A 128 4.34 -10.85 -3.02
C THR A 128 4.25 -10.44 -1.56
N GLU A 129 4.71 -9.24 -1.22
CA GLU A 129 4.64 -8.66 0.11
C GLU A 129 3.19 -8.64 0.63
N GLY A 130 2.28 -8.02 -0.14
CA GLY A 130 0.87 -7.96 0.21
C GLY A 130 0.22 -9.34 0.33
N SER A 131 0.58 -10.26 -0.57
CA SER A 131 0.05 -11.64 -0.57
C SER A 131 0.50 -12.44 0.64
N VAL A 132 1.77 -12.33 1.03
CA VAL A 132 2.30 -12.99 2.23
C VAL A 132 1.58 -12.49 3.47
N ILE A 133 1.47 -11.18 3.64
CA ILE A 133 0.79 -10.60 4.81
C ILE A 133 -0.69 -11.01 4.87
N MET A 134 -1.37 -11.08 3.73
CA MET A 134 -2.79 -11.45 3.70
C MET A 134 -3.03 -12.96 3.88
N ASN A 135 -2.16 -13.81 3.32
CA ASN A 135 -2.35 -15.26 3.31
C ASN A 135 -1.77 -15.96 4.54
N TYR A 136 -0.71 -15.41 5.17
CA TYR A 136 -0.12 -15.99 6.39
C TYR A 136 -0.87 -15.56 7.65
N ALA A 137 -1.60 -14.45 7.63
CA ALA A 137 -2.23 -13.89 8.81
C ALA A 137 -3.31 -14.82 9.40
N GLU A 138 -3.24 -15.00 10.71
CA GLU A 138 -4.35 -15.55 11.48
C GLU A 138 -5.47 -14.50 11.56
N PRO A 139 -6.76 -14.89 11.44
CA PRO A 139 -7.87 -13.94 11.47
C PRO A 139 -7.83 -12.99 12.68
N ASN A 140 -7.50 -13.53 13.86
CA ASN A 140 -7.47 -12.77 15.12
C ASN A 140 -6.23 -11.87 15.29
N LYS A 141 -5.21 -11.99 14.41
CA LYS A 141 -3.94 -11.28 14.49
C LYS A 141 -3.63 -10.49 13.22
N LYS A 142 -4.56 -10.48 12.25
CA LYS A 142 -4.36 -9.87 10.95
C LYS A 142 -4.04 -8.38 11.05
N GLY A 143 -4.79 -7.64 11.86
CA GLY A 143 -4.54 -6.23 12.11
C GLY A 143 -3.16 -5.96 12.70
N LYS A 144 -2.75 -6.73 13.70
CA LYS A 144 -1.42 -6.61 14.31
C LYS A 144 -0.29 -6.96 13.35
N LEU A 145 -0.44 -7.99 12.51
CA LEU A 145 0.55 -8.33 11.47
C LEU A 145 0.70 -7.22 10.45
N ILE A 146 -0.41 -6.67 9.96
CA ILE A 146 -0.42 -5.53 9.05
C ILE A 146 0.26 -4.32 9.70
N ALA A 147 -0.07 -4.03 10.96
CA ALA A 147 0.53 -2.91 11.69
C ALA A 147 2.05 -3.09 11.86
N THR A 148 2.51 -4.30 12.18
CA THR A 148 3.96 -4.60 12.33
C THR A 148 4.69 -4.40 11.01
N TRP A 149 4.19 -4.98 9.94
CA TRP A 149 4.74 -4.81 8.59
C TRP A 149 4.82 -3.34 8.18
N GLN A 150 3.72 -2.61 8.30
CA GLN A 150 3.64 -1.19 7.94
C GLN A 150 4.56 -0.33 8.82
N SER A 151 4.63 -0.61 10.12
CA SER A 151 5.51 0.14 11.03
C SER A 151 6.97 -0.02 10.67
N LEU A 152 7.41 -1.22 10.29
CA LEU A 152 8.77 -1.46 9.80
C LEU A 152 9.03 -0.71 8.49
N TYR A 153 8.11 -0.76 7.55
CA TYR A 153 8.22 -0.02 6.30
C TYR A 153 8.33 1.50 6.54
N TYR A 154 7.46 2.10 7.37
CA TYR A 154 7.48 3.54 7.62
C TYR A 154 8.65 3.99 8.50
N SER A 155 9.17 3.13 9.40
CA SER A 155 10.39 3.48 10.14
C SER A 155 11.59 3.67 9.23
N SER A 156 11.65 2.98 8.08
CA SER A 156 12.64 3.25 7.04
C SER A 156 12.55 4.68 6.50
N THR A 157 11.33 5.16 6.23
CA THR A 157 11.16 6.51 5.70
C THR A 157 11.54 7.59 6.71
N ILE A 158 11.35 7.35 8.01
CA ILE A 158 11.82 8.25 9.09
C ILE A 158 13.35 8.26 9.15
N ILE A 159 13.97 7.08 9.22
CA ILE A 159 15.44 6.96 9.30
C ILE A 159 16.09 7.53 8.04
N GLY A 160 15.59 7.17 6.86
CA GLY A 160 16.06 7.72 5.59
C GLY A 160 15.85 9.23 5.50
N GLY A 161 14.74 9.75 6.01
CA GLY A 161 14.47 11.19 6.12
C GLY A 161 15.44 11.90 7.05
N ALA A 162 15.77 11.30 8.20
CA ALA A 162 16.77 11.83 9.12
C ALA A 162 18.18 11.88 8.50
N ILE A 163 18.60 10.79 7.84
CA ILE A 163 19.88 10.73 7.09
C ILE A 163 19.90 11.82 6.02
N ASN A 164 18.81 11.94 5.29
CA ASN A 164 18.65 12.90 4.21
C ASN A 164 18.77 14.34 4.73
N LEU A 165 18.07 14.68 5.81
CA LEU A 165 18.13 15.99 6.44
C LEU A 165 19.55 16.28 6.96
N ALA A 166 20.16 15.33 7.68
CA ALA A 166 21.48 15.52 8.27
C ALA A 166 22.57 15.77 7.21
N LEU A 167 22.53 15.03 6.08
CA LEU A 167 23.52 15.16 5.02
C LEU A 167 23.33 16.41 4.14
N ASN A 168 22.12 17.00 4.14
CA ASN A 168 21.77 18.16 3.31
C ASN A 168 21.38 19.39 4.14
N TYR A 169 21.62 19.38 5.47
CA TYR A 169 21.19 20.44 6.40
C TYR A 169 21.71 21.83 6.03
N ASN A 170 22.96 21.94 5.58
CA ASN A 170 23.59 23.20 5.20
C ASN A 170 23.28 23.64 3.77
N ASP A 171 22.58 22.81 2.99
CA ASP A 171 22.33 23.09 1.58
C ASP A 171 21.03 23.89 1.41
N ARG A 172 21.19 25.21 1.23
CA ARG A 172 20.09 26.14 0.91
C ARG A 172 19.85 26.29 -0.60
N SER A 173 20.61 25.55 -1.42
CA SER A 173 20.49 25.65 -2.89
C SER A 173 19.20 25.03 -3.39
N ALA A 174 18.93 25.28 -4.65
CA ALA A 174 17.90 24.63 -5.44
C ALA A 174 18.37 23.27 -6.04
N GLY A 175 19.49 22.75 -5.56
CA GLY A 175 20.14 21.56 -6.10
C GLY A 175 19.43 20.24 -5.80
N GLY A 176 20.03 19.14 -6.28
CA GLY A 176 19.69 17.79 -5.88
C GLY A 176 20.33 17.40 -4.55
N LEU A 177 20.05 16.17 -4.09
CA LEU A 177 20.70 15.61 -2.91
C LEU A 177 22.20 15.43 -3.14
N ALA A 178 22.98 15.56 -2.05
CA ALA A 178 24.42 15.29 -2.12
C ALA A 178 24.69 13.83 -2.55
N PRO A 179 25.69 13.59 -3.43
CA PRO A 179 26.02 12.26 -3.93
C PRO A 179 26.23 11.21 -2.83
N LYS A 180 26.84 11.60 -1.71
CA LYS A 180 27.05 10.74 -0.53
C LYS A 180 25.75 10.16 0.04
N THR A 181 24.62 10.89 -0.08
CA THR A 181 23.30 10.41 0.38
C THR A 181 22.86 9.19 -0.41
N TYR A 182 23.03 9.22 -1.74
CA TYR A 182 22.70 8.06 -2.58
C TYR A 182 23.55 6.84 -2.25
N ILE A 183 24.86 7.02 -1.98
CA ILE A 183 25.76 5.89 -1.65
C ILE A 183 25.26 5.16 -0.38
N VAL A 184 24.90 5.89 0.67
CA VAL A 184 24.36 5.28 1.89
C VAL A 184 23.09 4.48 1.58
N PHE A 185 22.20 5.02 0.77
CA PHE A 185 20.95 4.34 0.42
C PHE A 185 21.19 3.12 -0.47
N ILE A 186 22.13 3.16 -1.42
CA ILE A 186 22.52 2.01 -2.25
C ILE A 186 23.02 0.86 -1.37
N CYS A 187 23.90 1.15 -0.40
CA CYS A 187 24.41 0.12 0.53
C CYS A 187 23.27 -0.58 1.29
N LEU A 188 22.31 0.19 1.81
CA LEU A 188 21.15 -0.39 2.49
C LEU A 188 20.28 -1.25 1.56
N MET A 189 20.01 -0.76 0.35
CA MET A 189 19.19 -1.48 -0.63
C MET A 189 19.83 -2.79 -1.11
N CYS A 190 21.17 -2.87 -1.18
CA CYS A 190 21.87 -4.10 -1.54
C CYS A 190 21.63 -5.25 -0.55
N ILE A 191 21.28 -4.97 0.71
CA ILE A 191 21.01 -5.97 1.74
C ILE A 191 19.59 -6.57 1.58
N ALA A 192 18.65 -5.83 1.00
CA ALA A 192 17.23 -6.20 0.95
C ALA A 192 16.95 -7.58 0.34
N PRO A 193 17.52 -7.98 -0.81
CA PRO A 193 17.28 -9.31 -1.38
C PRO A 193 17.71 -10.44 -0.46
N PHE A 194 18.80 -10.27 0.28
CA PHE A 194 19.30 -11.28 1.22
C PHE A 194 18.36 -11.42 2.43
N VAL A 195 17.82 -10.32 2.93
CA VAL A 195 16.80 -10.35 3.99
C VAL A 195 15.53 -11.02 3.48
N ALA A 196 15.10 -10.74 2.26
CA ALA A 196 13.93 -11.38 1.66
C ALA A 196 14.08 -12.91 1.55
N LEU A 197 15.29 -13.42 1.33
CA LEU A 197 15.58 -14.87 1.32
C LEU A 197 15.44 -15.54 2.70
N LEU A 198 15.29 -14.79 3.79
CA LEU A 198 14.97 -15.35 5.11
C LEU A 198 13.50 -15.72 5.26
N LEU A 199 12.64 -15.28 4.32
CA LEU A 199 11.23 -15.65 4.30
C LEU A 199 11.06 -17.17 4.21
N ARG A 200 10.22 -17.75 5.06
CA ARG A 200 9.87 -19.16 4.98
C ARG A 200 8.77 -19.42 3.97
N ASN A 201 8.84 -20.55 3.29
CA ASN A 201 7.80 -20.98 2.37
C ASN A 201 6.49 -21.31 3.13
N PRO A 202 5.34 -21.27 2.47
CA PRO A 202 4.03 -21.49 3.08
C PRO A 202 3.95 -22.81 3.89
N GLU A 203 4.58 -23.87 3.38
CA GLU A 203 4.58 -25.21 3.98
C GLU A 203 5.37 -25.27 5.31
N GLU A 204 6.30 -24.35 5.52
CA GLU A 204 7.15 -24.29 6.71
C GLU A 204 6.51 -23.47 7.85
N ILE A 205 5.51 -22.65 7.54
CA ILE A 205 4.86 -21.75 8.48
C ILE A 205 3.85 -22.50 9.32
N VAL A 206 3.89 -22.26 10.63
CA VAL A 206 2.96 -22.83 11.60
C VAL A 206 2.15 -21.69 12.23
N ARG A 207 0.83 -21.82 12.19
CA ARG A 207 -0.10 -20.87 12.83
C ARG A 207 -0.39 -21.31 14.25
N THR A 208 -0.66 -20.37 15.16
CA THR A 208 -0.97 -20.69 16.57
C THR A 208 -2.36 -21.30 16.73
N ASP A 209 -3.22 -21.20 15.71
CA ASP A 209 -4.54 -21.85 15.64
C ASP A 209 -4.47 -23.29 15.05
N GLY A 210 -3.25 -23.79 14.76
CA GLY A 210 -3.03 -25.14 14.20
C GLY A 210 -3.46 -25.33 12.76
N LYS A 211 -3.98 -24.28 12.09
CA LYS A 211 -4.40 -24.33 10.68
C LYS A 211 -3.23 -24.05 9.76
N ALA A 212 -3.26 -24.61 8.55
CA ALA A 212 -2.32 -24.24 7.50
C ALA A 212 -2.52 -22.77 7.06
N VAL A 213 -1.47 -22.14 6.53
CA VAL A 213 -1.60 -20.87 5.84
C VAL A 213 -2.40 -21.05 4.56
N MET A 214 -2.98 -19.95 4.04
CA MET A 214 -3.76 -20.01 2.80
C MET A 214 -2.86 -20.42 1.63
N ASP A 215 -3.43 -21.15 0.69
CA ASP A 215 -2.73 -21.59 -0.52
C ASP A 215 -2.29 -20.40 -1.38
N PHE A 216 -1.12 -20.55 -2.00
CA PHE A 216 -0.61 -19.65 -3.03
C PHE A 216 -0.95 -20.18 -4.43
N PRO A 217 -0.80 -19.35 -5.49
CA PRO A 217 -0.93 -19.79 -6.87
C PRO A 217 -0.08 -21.03 -7.16
N LYS A 218 -0.67 -22.05 -7.83
CA LYS A 218 0.00 -23.34 -8.16
C LYS A 218 -0.22 -23.76 -9.61
N GLU A 219 -0.92 -22.95 -10.39
CA GLU A 219 -1.21 -23.25 -11.79
C GLU A 219 0.02 -23.01 -12.69
N SER A 220 -0.07 -23.42 -13.95
CA SER A 220 1.00 -23.18 -14.93
C SER A 220 1.19 -21.65 -15.15
N PHE A 221 2.40 -21.25 -15.54
CA PHE A 221 2.81 -19.85 -15.68
C PHE A 221 1.82 -19.02 -16.52
N THR A 222 1.47 -19.49 -17.70
CA THR A 222 0.53 -18.80 -18.60
C THR A 222 -0.90 -18.79 -18.06
N LYS A 223 -1.34 -19.87 -17.41
CA LYS A 223 -2.66 -19.97 -16.82
C LYS A 223 -2.81 -18.99 -15.64
N GLU A 224 -1.78 -18.82 -14.81
CA GLU A 224 -1.82 -17.85 -13.71
C GLU A 224 -1.96 -16.42 -14.20
N ILE A 225 -1.24 -16.03 -15.26
CA ILE A 225 -1.38 -14.70 -15.88
C ILE A 225 -2.82 -14.50 -16.38
N TRP A 226 -3.36 -15.50 -17.09
CA TRP A 226 -4.73 -15.43 -17.60
C TRP A 226 -5.76 -15.30 -16.48
N LEU A 227 -5.63 -16.11 -15.42
CA LEU A 227 -6.53 -16.04 -14.27
C LEU A 227 -6.43 -14.69 -13.54
N THR A 228 -5.24 -14.10 -13.45
CA THR A 228 -5.04 -12.77 -12.86
C THR A 228 -5.74 -11.69 -13.69
N ILE A 229 -5.60 -11.71 -15.01
CA ILE A 229 -6.29 -10.77 -15.90
C ILE A 229 -7.81 -10.95 -15.82
N LYS A 230 -8.29 -12.19 -15.70
CA LYS A 230 -9.72 -12.51 -15.59
C LYS A 230 -10.36 -11.90 -14.35
N GLU A 231 -9.61 -11.68 -13.25
CA GLU A 231 -10.14 -11.02 -12.04
C GLU A 231 -10.64 -9.60 -12.33
N LEU A 232 -10.13 -8.91 -13.35
CA LEU A 232 -10.66 -7.60 -13.78
C LEU A 232 -12.11 -7.67 -14.27
N GLY A 233 -12.58 -8.84 -14.69
CA GLY A 233 -13.97 -9.07 -15.10
C GLY A 233 -14.95 -9.14 -13.93
N GLU A 234 -14.49 -9.28 -12.69
CA GLU A 234 -15.34 -9.20 -11.51
C GLU A 234 -15.63 -7.74 -11.18
N TRP A 235 -16.92 -7.36 -11.12
CA TRP A 235 -17.33 -5.96 -10.91
C TRP A 235 -16.75 -5.34 -9.63
N ARG A 236 -16.61 -6.13 -8.54
CA ARG A 236 -16.02 -5.67 -7.28
C ARG A 236 -14.55 -5.32 -7.44
N VAL A 237 -13.80 -6.16 -8.17
CA VAL A 237 -12.38 -5.91 -8.47
C VAL A 237 -12.22 -4.69 -9.36
N ALA A 238 -13.07 -4.55 -10.39
CA ALA A 238 -13.05 -3.40 -11.29
C ALA A 238 -13.34 -2.08 -10.53
N VAL A 239 -14.35 -2.05 -9.68
CA VAL A 239 -14.68 -0.86 -8.88
C VAL A 239 -13.62 -0.58 -7.83
N CYS A 240 -13.07 -1.60 -7.16
CA CYS A 240 -11.92 -1.44 -6.26
C CYS A 240 -10.69 -0.90 -7.00
N SER A 241 -10.45 -1.33 -8.24
CA SER A 241 -9.34 -0.81 -9.05
C SER A 241 -9.45 0.71 -9.25
N ILE A 242 -10.67 1.22 -9.50
CA ILE A 242 -10.92 2.68 -9.59
C ILE A 242 -10.62 3.36 -8.25
N MET A 243 -11.07 2.78 -7.13
CA MET A 243 -10.79 3.30 -5.79
C MET A 243 -9.27 3.36 -5.51
N TRP A 244 -8.52 2.35 -5.94
CA TRP A 244 -7.08 2.26 -5.74
C TRP A 244 -6.28 3.26 -6.59
N THR A 245 -6.79 3.72 -7.74
CA THR A 245 -6.07 4.67 -8.60
C THR A 245 -5.73 5.98 -7.89
N GLN A 246 -6.56 6.47 -6.98
CA GLN A 246 -6.27 7.68 -6.20
C GLN A 246 -5.03 7.51 -5.32
N ALA A 247 -4.77 6.30 -4.84
CA ALA A 247 -3.76 6.03 -3.83
C ALA A 247 -2.35 6.45 -4.26
N LEU A 248 -1.98 6.34 -5.54
CA LEU A 248 -0.68 6.75 -6.06
C LEU A 248 -0.74 7.90 -7.08
N PHE A 249 -1.89 8.50 -7.32
CA PHE A 249 -1.98 9.68 -8.18
C PHE A 249 -1.49 10.95 -7.46
N LEU A 250 -1.90 11.17 -6.21
CA LEU A 250 -1.53 12.34 -5.42
C LEU A 250 -0.03 12.43 -5.09
N PRO A 251 0.72 11.36 -4.76
CA PRO A 251 2.14 11.45 -4.45
C PRO A 251 2.98 12.13 -5.52
N SER A 252 2.63 11.98 -6.78
CA SER A 252 3.30 12.65 -7.89
C SER A 252 3.18 14.18 -7.77
N MET A 253 1.99 14.68 -7.45
CA MET A 253 1.76 16.12 -7.25
C MET A 253 2.53 16.62 -6.03
N VAL A 254 2.43 15.95 -4.87
CA VAL A 254 3.13 16.35 -3.64
C VAL A 254 4.64 16.35 -3.85
N SER A 255 5.19 15.31 -4.47
CA SER A 255 6.61 15.19 -4.80
C SER A 255 7.08 16.36 -5.68
N THR A 256 6.33 16.67 -6.74
CA THR A 256 6.65 17.76 -7.66
C THR A 256 6.51 19.12 -6.99
N TYR A 257 5.48 19.31 -6.17
CA TYR A 257 5.24 20.52 -5.40
C TYR A 257 6.42 20.81 -4.44
N VAL A 258 6.83 19.79 -3.68
CA VAL A 258 7.97 19.90 -2.75
C VAL A 258 9.27 20.18 -3.50
N ALA A 259 9.53 19.50 -4.63
CA ALA A 259 10.73 19.72 -5.42
C ALA A 259 10.79 21.11 -6.07
N THR A 260 9.63 21.70 -6.41
CA THR A 260 9.55 22.97 -7.12
C THR A 260 9.64 24.17 -6.19
N PHE A 261 8.97 24.12 -5.03
CA PHE A 261 8.76 25.30 -4.19
C PHE A 261 9.60 25.34 -2.90
N PHE A 262 10.41 24.31 -2.61
CA PHE A 262 11.23 24.27 -1.40
C PHE A 262 12.71 24.03 -1.71
N ASN A 263 13.58 24.60 -0.87
CA ASN A 263 15.02 24.38 -0.96
C ASN A 263 15.42 22.97 -0.49
N THR A 264 16.65 22.54 -0.77
CA THR A 264 17.13 21.16 -0.54
C THR A 264 17.02 20.76 0.92
N ARG A 265 17.40 21.63 1.88
CA ARG A 265 17.31 21.30 3.31
C ARG A 265 15.86 21.17 3.80
N THR A 266 14.93 21.97 3.29
CA THR A 266 13.50 21.89 3.62
C THR A 266 12.87 20.64 3.00
N ARG A 267 13.30 20.21 1.81
CA ARG A 267 12.95 18.93 1.21
C ARG A 267 13.39 17.75 2.11
N GLY A 268 14.61 17.84 2.69
CA GLY A 268 15.08 16.91 3.71
C GLY A 268 14.20 16.87 4.96
N LEU A 269 13.78 18.05 5.46
CA LEU A 269 12.84 18.16 6.58
C LEU A 269 11.49 17.51 6.25
N THR A 270 10.98 17.73 5.04
CA THR A 270 9.73 17.11 4.58
C THR A 270 9.84 15.58 4.58
N SER A 271 10.95 15.04 4.09
CA SER A 271 11.24 13.60 4.07
C SER A 271 11.24 12.97 5.48
N LEU A 272 11.66 13.73 6.50
CA LEU A 272 11.62 13.29 7.90
C LEU A 272 10.21 13.43 8.51
N CYS A 273 9.58 14.61 8.37
CA CYS A 273 8.35 14.92 9.08
C CYS A 273 7.10 14.22 8.48
N ALA A 274 7.05 14.07 7.16
CA ALA A 274 5.88 13.50 6.50
C ALA A 274 5.54 12.07 6.96
N PRO A 275 6.49 11.12 7.06
CA PRO A 275 6.20 9.79 7.58
C PRO A 275 5.86 9.77 9.06
N ILE A 276 6.42 10.67 9.89
CA ILE A 276 6.07 10.78 11.32
C ILE A 276 4.58 11.13 11.46
N VAL A 277 4.13 12.14 10.74
CA VAL A 277 2.71 12.55 10.74
C VAL A 277 1.83 11.44 10.19
N ALA A 278 2.26 10.77 9.12
CA ALA A 278 1.52 9.64 8.54
C ALA A 278 1.35 8.49 9.55
N ILE A 279 2.39 8.12 10.30
CA ILE A 279 2.34 7.08 11.33
C ILE A 279 1.38 7.48 12.45
N PHE A 280 1.43 8.72 12.91
CA PHE A 280 0.50 9.21 13.93
C PHE A 280 -0.95 9.02 13.51
N PHE A 281 -1.30 9.44 12.29
CA PHE A 281 -2.63 9.23 11.73
C PHE A 281 -2.95 7.74 11.53
N PHE A 282 -1.95 6.90 11.19
CA PHE A 282 -2.11 5.46 11.03
C PHE A 282 -2.44 4.76 12.35
N LEU A 283 -1.84 5.20 13.46
CA LEU A 283 -2.17 4.69 14.80
C LEU A 283 -3.61 5.06 15.18
N LEU A 284 -4.04 6.29 14.89
CA LEU A 284 -5.46 6.71 15.07
C LEU A 284 -6.41 5.87 14.20
N LEU A 285 -6.05 5.63 12.95
CA LEU A 285 -6.81 4.76 12.04
C LEU A 285 -6.93 3.34 12.60
N GLY A 286 -5.81 2.73 13.02
CA GLY A 286 -5.81 1.38 13.60
C GLY A 286 -6.72 1.29 14.81
N HIS A 287 -6.66 2.27 15.70
CA HIS A 287 -7.54 2.32 16.88
C HIS A 287 -9.02 2.47 16.50
N ALA A 288 -9.33 3.31 15.51
CA ALA A 288 -10.70 3.46 15.00
C ALA A 288 -11.24 2.17 14.35
N LEU A 289 -10.39 1.46 13.61
CA LEU A 289 -10.75 0.21 12.95
C LEU A 289 -10.90 -0.98 13.92
N ASP A 290 -10.18 -0.98 15.04
CA ASP A 290 -10.31 -1.99 16.11
C ASP A 290 -11.48 -1.70 17.07
N SER A 291 -12.20 -0.58 16.87
CA SER A 291 -13.37 -0.23 17.68
C SER A 291 -14.50 -1.27 17.54
N LYS A 292 -15.41 -1.29 18.52
CA LYS A 292 -16.56 -2.23 18.56
C LYS A 292 -17.68 -1.91 17.55
N PHE A 293 -17.52 -0.87 16.75
CA PHE A 293 -18.54 -0.51 15.75
C PHE A 293 -18.64 -1.56 14.64
N ALA A 294 -19.84 -1.67 14.03
CA ALA A 294 -20.07 -2.50 12.86
C ALA A 294 -19.15 -2.09 11.68
N VAL A 295 -18.73 -3.05 10.87
CA VAL A 295 -17.81 -2.83 9.73
C VAL A 295 -18.31 -1.70 8.81
N ARG A 296 -19.62 -1.67 8.50
CA ARG A 296 -20.25 -0.63 7.69
C ARG A 296 -20.09 0.78 8.26
N LYS A 297 -20.25 0.93 9.59
CA LYS A 297 -20.10 2.25 10.26
C LYS A 297 -18.64 2.68 10.27
N LYS A 298 -17.71 1.76 10.56
CA LYS A 298 -16.28 2.03 10.50
C LYS A 298 -15.85 2.44 9.08
N ALA A 299 -16.29 1.70 8.08
CA ALA A 299 -15.99 2.03 6.69
C ALA A 299 -16.47 3.44 6.33
N LEU A 300 -17.72 3.80 6.66
CA LEU A 300 -18.28 5.11 6.34
C LEU A 300 -17.55 6.24 7.08
N ILE A 301 -17.42 6.14 8.41
CA ILE A 301 -16.90 7.24 9.25
C ILE A 301 -15.41 7.44 8.98
N VAL A 302 -14.63 6.38 9.01
CA VAL A 302 -13.17 6.46 8.88
C VAL A 302 -12.78 6.90 7.47
N TYR A 303 -13.35 6.27 6.44
CA TYR A 303 -13.06 6.67 5.07
C TYR A 303 -13.54 8.09 4.77
N GLY A 304 -14.76 8.44 5.23
CA GLY A 304 -15.30 9.80 5.06
C GLY A 304 -14.40 10.86 5.69
N THR A 305 -13.93 10.66 6.92
CA THR A 305 -13.00 11.58 7.59
C THR A 305 -11.67 11.72 6.82
N ILE A 306 -11.10 10.61 6.36
CA ILE A 306 -9.86 10.61 5.57
C ILE A 306 -10.07 11.39 4.27
N GLN A 307 -11.16 11.15 3.54
CA GLN A 307 -11.41 11.80 2.25
C GLN A 307 -11.69 13.30 2.38
N VAL A 308 -12.42 13.73 3.41
CA VAL A 308 -12.63 15.16 3.70
C VAL A 308 -11.29 15.85 3.97
N GLY A 309 -10.43 15.27 4.80
CA GLY A 309 -9.10 15.82 5.08
C GLY A 309 -8.22 15.87 3.83
N LEU A 310 -8.25 14.81 3.02
CA LEU A 310 -7.49 14.71 1.77
C LEU A 310 -7.95 15.77 0.75
N LEU A 311 -9.26 15.90 0.53
CA LEU A 311 -9.83 16.91 -0.38
C LEU A 311 -9.48 18.33 0.07
N ALA A 312 -9.58 18.63 1.37
CA ALA A 312 -9.18 19.92 1.91
C ALA A 312 -7.70 20.23 1.62
N CYS A 313 -6.81 19.26 1.79
CA CYS A 313 -5.39 19.42 1.47
C CYS A 313 -5.14 19.63 -0.04
N ILE A 314 -5.83 18.90 -0.91
CA ILE A 314 -5.69 19.05 -2.37
C ILE A 314 -6.16 20.44 -2.80
N ILE A 315 -7.30 20.92 -2.29
CA ILE A 315 -7.82 22.26 -2.58
C ILE A 315 -6.84 23.34 -2.08
N TRP A 316 -6.31 23.17 -0.88
CA TRP A 316 -5.32 24.11 -0.34
C TRP A 316 -4.04 24.15 -1.20
N MET A 317 -3.50 22.98 -1.59
CA MET A 317 -2.37 22.92 -2.52
C MET A 317 -2.70 23.50 -3.89
N LEU A 318 -3.93 23.32 -4.41
CA LEU A 318 -4.39 23.94 -5.65
C LEU A 318 -4.31 25.45 -5.59
N VAL A 319 -4.87 26.07 -4.55
CA VAL A 319 -4.85 27.52 -4.36
C VAL A 319 -3.41 28.04 -4.24
N LYS A 320 -2.57 27.34 -3.47
CA LYS A 320 -1.15 27.70 -3.31
C LYS A 320 -0.36 27.54 -4.61
N ALA A 321 -0.50 26.42 -5.30
CA ALA A 321 0.19 26.19 -6.57
C ALA A 321 -0.20 27.23 -7.61
N ASN A 322 -1.48 27.58 -7.73
CA ASN A 322 -1.94 28.63 -8.66
C ASN A 322 -1.32 30.00 -8.33
N SER A 323 -1.29 30.37 -7.05
CA SER A 323 -0.66 31.62 -6.59
C SER A 323 0.85 31.67 -6.86
N LEU A 324 1.57 30.56 -6.61
CA LEU A 324 3.01 30.47 -6.74
C LEU A 324 3.49 30.35 -8.20
N GLU A 325 2.69 29.77 -9.08
CA GLU A 325 3.01 29.65 -10.51
C GLU A 325 2.69 30.91 -11.31
N SER A 326 1.84 31.80 -10.79
CA SER A 326 1.49 33.09 -11.40
C SER A 326 2.53 34.19 -11.17
N GLY A 327 3.51 33.98 -10.28
CA GLY A 327 4.54 34.95 -9.91
C GLY A 327 5.96 34.41 -10.01
N GLU A 328 6.91 35.11 -9.36
CA GLU A 328 8.23 34.53 -9.12
C GLU A 328 8.10 33.27 -8.27
N LYS A 329 8.70 32.17 -8.71
CA LYS A 329 8.65 30.89 -8.00
C LYS A 329 9.55 30.96 -6.75
N PRO A 330 9.00 31.27 -5.56
CA PRO A 330 9.80 31.30 -4.33
C PRO A 330 10.31 29.91 -4.02
N ARG A 331 11.48 29.83 -3.37
CA ARG A 331 11.98 28.59 -2.81
C ARG A 331 11.96 28.71 -1.31
N TYR A 332 10.85 28.28 -0.71
CA TYR A 332 10.64 28.38 0.72
C TYR A 332 11.69 27.61 1.53
N ASP A 333 12.12 28.26 2.58
CA ASP A 333 12.89 27.68 3.66
C ASP A 333 12.04 27.65 4.96
N TRP A 334 12.35 26.77 5.88
CA TRP A 334 11.66 26.74 7.17
C TRP A 334 11.86 28.03 7.99
N THR A 335 12.83 28.86 7.64
CA THR A 335 13.05 30.19 8.24
C THR A 335 12.08 31.26 7.75
N ASP A 336 11.28 31.00 6.72
CA ASP A 336 10.37 31.98 6.10
C ASP A 336 9.03 32.12 6.88
N GLY A 337 8.94 31.56 8.08
CA GLY A 337 7.85 31.77 9.03
C GLY A 337 6.48 31.32 8.50
N ALA A 338 5.50 32.23 8.56
CA ALA A 338 4.10 31.92 8.19
C ALA A 338 3.93 31.56 6.70
N ALA A 339 4.73 32.14 5.80
CA ALA A 339 4.67 31.84 4.36
C ALA A 339 5.07 30.40 4.07
N PHE A 340 6.16 29.93 4.71
CA PHE A 340 6.56 28.53 4.67
C PHE A 340 5.45 27.63 5.22
N GLY A 341 4.92 27.89 6.42
CA GLY A 341 3.88 27.07 7.03
C GLY A 341 2.65 26.93 6.15
N ALA A 342 2.19 28.03 5.55
CA ALA A 342 1.04 28.03 4.66
C ALA A 342 1.26 27.23 3.35
N ALA A 343 2.49 27.10 2.89
CA ALA A 343 2.82 26.28 1.72
C ALA A 343 3.12 24.83 2.10
N TRP A 344 3.76 24.58 3.24
CA TRP A 344 4.27 23.27 3.62
C TRP A 344 3.22 22.35 4.27
N VAL A 345 2.37 22.90 5.16
CA VAL A 345 1.39 22.12 5.92
C VAL A 345 0.44 21.31 5.04
N PRO A 346 -0.14 21.84 3.94
CA PRO A 346 -1.05 21.05 3.12
C PRO A 346 -0.35 19.89 2.39
N ALA A 347 0.93 20.02 2.05
CA ALA A 347 1.70 18.92 1.47
C ALA A 347 1.97 17.82 2.51
N LEU A 348 2.31 18.21 3.76
CA LEU A 348 2.57 17.30 4.87
C LEU A 348 1.32 16.52 5.26
N LEU A 349 0.20 17.21 5.48
CA LEU A 349 -1.08 16.57 5.83
C LEU A 349 -1.67 15.77 4.66
N GLY A 350 -1.54 16.28 3.43
CA GLY A 350 -1.97 15.56 2.23
C GLY A 350 -1.25 14.22 2.08
N TYR A 351 0.05 14.18 2.35
CA TYR A 351 0.81 12.94 2.41
C TYR A 351 0.24 11.98 3.48
N ALA A 352 -0.03 12.48 4.69
CA ALA A 352 -0.55 11.66 5.78
C ALA A 352 -1.94 11.09 5.48
N PHE A 353 -2.89 11.90 5.01
CA PHE A 353 -4.23 11.43 4.64
C PHE A 353 -4.22 10.46 3.48
N GLN A 354 -3.36 10.68 2.49
CA GLN A 354 -3.23 9.80 1.32
C GLN A 354 -2.77 8.39 1.73
N TRP A 355 -1.75 8.27 2.58
CA TRP A 355 -1.28 6.97 3.06
C TRP A 355 -2.31 6.28 3.97
N ASN A 356 -3.10 7.04 4.73
CA ASN A 356 -4.21 6.47 5.50
C ASN A 356 -5.36 6.00 4.59
N SER A 357 -5.64 6.71 3.50
CA SER A 357 -6.58 6.24 2.45
C SER A 357 -6.11 4.91 1.83
N TYR A 358 -4.81 4.79 1.58
CA TYR A 358 -4.20 3.56 1.10
C TYR A 358 -4.39 2.39 2.08
N GLY A 359 -4.14 2.60 3.38
CA GLY A 359 -4.40 1.58 4.42
C GLY A 359 -5.87 1.17 4.48
N MET A 360 -6.78 2.13 4.31
CA MET A 360 -8.22 1.86 4.26
C MET A 360 -8.62 1.03 3.03
N ASN A 361 -7.98 1.23 1.88
CA ASN A 361 -8.20 0.42 0.69
C ASN A 361 -7.89 -1.06 0.95
N TYR A 362 -6.79 -1.38 1.65
CA TYR A 362 -6.49 -2.76 2.07
C TYR A 362 -7.51 -3.32 3.04
N TYR A 363 -7.92 -2.52 4.03
CA TYR A 363 -8.91 -2.93 5.01
C TYR A 363 -10.22 -3.35 4.32
N ILE A 364 -10.76 -2.49 3.48
CA ILE A 364 -12.02 -2.74 2.75
C ILE A 364 -11.88 -3.94 1.80
N SER A 365 -10.80 -4.01 1.01
CA SER A 365 -10.56 -5.13 0.11
C SER A 365 -10.46 -6.46 0.88
N GLY A 366 -9.85 -6.46 2.06
CA GLY A 366 -9.75 -7.63 2.92
C GLY A 366 -11.11 -8.15 3.42
N TYR A 367 -12.09 -7.28 3.62
CA TYR A 367 -13.47 -7.69 3.96
C TYR A 367 -14.28 -8.11 2.73
N LEU A 368 -14.14 -7.36 1.65
CA LEU A 368 -14.90 -7.57 0.43
C LEU A 368 -14.63 -8.93 -0.21
N PHE A 369 -13.37 -9.35 -0.21
CA PHE A 369 -12.92 -10.61 -0.82
C PHE A 369 -12.69 -11.74 0.20
N LYS A 370 -13.26 -11.64 1.40
CA LYS A 370 -13.16 -12.64 2.48
C LYS A 370 -13.57 -14.04 2.04
N ASP A 371 -14.58 -14.15 1.17
CA ASP A 371 -15.11 -15.42 0.70
C ASP A 371 -14.20 -16.14 -0.31
N SER A 372 -13.11 -15.50 -0.70
CA SER A 372 -12.01 -16.16 -1.41
C SER A 372 -11.29 -17.08 -0.41
N ALA A 373 -11.90 -18.24 -0.08
CA ALA A 373 -11.27 -19.27 0.75
C ALA A 373 -9.93 -19.76 0.15
N ASN A 374 -9.63 -19.34 -1.07
CA ASN A 374 -8.44 -19.65 -1.84
C ASN A 374 -7.49 -18.45 -1.84
N GLY A 375 -6.41 -18.53 -1.07
CA GLY A 375 -5.36 -17.50 -1.02
C GLY A 375 -4.70 -17.21 -2.36
N ALA A 376 -4.73 -18.16 -3.30
CA ALA A 376 -4.29 -17.96 -4.67
C ALA A 376 -5.15 -16.90 -5.38
N ARG A 377 -6.46 -16.92 -5.18
CA ARG A 377 -7.37 -15.89 -5.73
C ARG A 377 -7.10 -14.52 -5.10
N MET A 378 -6.89 -14.48 -3.78
CA MET A 378 -6.53 -13.23 -3.09
C MET A 378 -5.23 -12.63 -3.64
N THR A 379 -4.24 -13.46 -3.93
CA THR A 379 -2.98 -13.03 -4.57
C THR A 379 -3.22 -12.42 -5.95
N ARG A 380 -4.09 -13.02 -6.78
CA ARG A 380 -4.47 -12.49 -8.10
C ARG A 380 -5.19 -11.15 -8.01
N ILE A 381 -6.11 -11.02 -7.06
CA ILE A 381 -6.82 -9.75 -6.80
C ILE A 381 -5.83 -8.66 -6.38
N ILE A 382 -4.91 -8.94 -5.45
CA ILE A 382 -3.87 -7.99 -5.05
C ILE A 382 -3.01 -7.58 -6.26
N ALA A 383 -2.61 -8.53 -7.11
CA ALA A 383 -1.84 -8.25 -8.32
C ALA A 383 -2.59 -7.28 -9.27
N THR A 384 -3.87 -7.50 -9.45
CA THR A 384 -4.74 -6.66 -10.29
C THR A 384 -4.90 -5.25 -9.72
N LEU A 385 -5.17 -5.12 -8.40
CA LEU A 385 -5.32 -3.82 -7.74
C LEU A 385 -4.01 -3.02 -7.74
N ARG A 386 -2.87 -3.69 -7.52
CA ARG A 386 -1.55 -3.08 -7.60
C ARG A 386 -1.19 -2.62 -9.03
N SER A 387 -1.61 -3.38 -10.02
CA SER A 387 -1.44 -2.98 -11.43
C SER A 387 -2.22 -1.70 -11.75
N ALA A 388 -3.49 -1.60 -11.34
CA ALA A 388 -4.33 -0.41 -11.55
C ALA A 388 -3.76 0.82 -10.85
N GLU A 389 -3.36 0.68 -9.58
CA GLU A 389 -2.71 1.72 -8.79
C GLU A 389 -1.41 2.22 -9.46
N SER A 390 -0.56 1.30 -9.90
CA SER A 390 0.71 1.64 -10.56
C SER A 390 0.49 2.34 -11.91
N GLY A 391 -0.54 1.94 -12.65
CA GLY A 391 -0.94 2.61 -13.88
C GLY A 391 -1.31 4.08 -13.65
N SER A 392 -2.06 4.37 -12.60
CA SER A 392 -2.39 5.74 -12.23
C SER A 392 -1.17 6.56 -11.84
N ALA A 393 -0.22 5.96 -11.10
CA ALA A 393 1.04 6.61 -10.76
C ALA A 393 1.89 6.92 -12.01
N ALA A 394 1.99 5.98 -12.95
CA ALA A 394 2.71 6.19 -14.20
C ALA A 394 2.16 7.40 -14.97
N ILE A 395 0.83 7.51 -15.08
CA ILE A 395 0.16 8.64 -15.72
C ILE A 395 0.46 9.94 -14.95
N ALA A 396 0.31 9.94 -13.62
CA ALA A 396 0.50 11.13 -12.80
C ALA A 396 1.94 11.66 -12.85
N PHE A 397 2.94 10.79 -12.71
CA PHE A 397 4.35 11.17 -12.83
C PHE A 397 4.71 11.54 -14.26
N GLY A 398 4.13 10.88 -15.28
CA GLY A 398 4.29 11.22 -16.69
C GLY A 398 3.79 12.64 -17.00
N ILE A 399 2.63 13.03 -16.49
CA ILE A 399 2.10 14.40 -16.61
C ILE A 399 3.07 15.40 -15.96
N ASN A 400 3.54 15.12 -14.75
CA ASN A 400 4.47 16.00 -14.02
C ASN A 400 5.91 15.98 -14.57
N ALA A 401 6.25 15.04 -15.46
CA ALA A 401 7.49 15.06 -16.22
C ALA A 401 7.47 16.10 -17.35
N THR A 402 6.30 16.60 -17.75
CA THR A 402 6.12 17.63 -18.76
C THR A 402 6.16 19.04 -18.13
N LYS A 403 6.00 20.07 -18.94
CA LYS A 403 5.83 21.46 -18.47
C LYS A 403 4.39 21.77 -18.03
N PHE A 404 3.62 20.76 -17.65
CA PHE A 404 2.25 20.91 -17.20
C PHE A 404 2.20 21.66 -15.87
N LEU A 405 1.32 22.65 -15.76
CA LEU A 405 1.24 23.48 -14.55
C LEU A 405 0.71 22.68 -13.35
N LEU A 406 1.32 22.85 -12.19
CA LEU A 406 1.05 22.05 -11.00
C LEU A 406 -0.39 22.25 -10.48
N TRP A 407 -0.95 23.47 -10.59
CA TRP A 407 -2.35 23.70 -10.23
C TRP A 407 -3.34 22.89 -11.10
N LYS A 408 -3.02 22.66 -12.39
CA LYS A 408 -3.82 21.76 -13.25
C LYS A 408 -3.72 20.31 -12.81
N THR A 409 -2.54 19.88 -12.35
CA THR A 409 -2.37 18.55 -11.73
C THR A 409 -3.22 18.41 -10.46
N ALA A 410 -3.37 19.48 -9.67
CA ALA A 410 -4.25 19.46 -8.50
C ALA A 410 -5.73 19.27 -8.90
N ILE A 411 -6.18 19.89 -10.00
CA ILE A 411 -7.54 19.65 -10.53
C ILE A 411 -7.71 18.18 -10.94
N LEU A 412 -6.72 17.59 -11.62
CA LEU A 412 -6.78 16.15 -11.96
C LEU A 412 -6.86 15.29 -10.69
N ASN A 413 -6.13 15.63 -9.62
CA ASN A 413 -6.24 14.94 -8.34
C ASN A 413 -7.64 15.05 -7.73
N LEU A 414 -8.32 16.19 -7.86
CA LEU A 414 -9.71 16.33 -7.41
C LEU A 414 -10.65 15.43 -8.21
N ILE A 415 -10.46 15.33 -9.54
CA ILE A 415 -11.25 14.43 -10.40
C ILE A 415 -11.07 12.97 -9.95
N PHE A 416 -9.83 12.53 -9.76
CA PHE A 416 -9.55 11.17 -9.28
C PHE A 416 -10.09 10.92 -7.86
N ALA A 417 -10.09 11.94 -6.99
CA ALA A 417 -10.68 11.84 -5.67
C ALA A 417 -12.21 11.64 -5.75
N VAL A 418 -12.89 12.38 -6.61
CA VAL A 418 -14.35 12.20 -6.83
C VAL A 418 -14.65 10.82 -7.39
N LEU A 419 -13.88 10.34 -8.37
CA LEU A 419 -14.03 8.98 -8.91
C LEU A 419 -13.82 7.91 -7.84
N SER A 420 -12.79 8.07 -7.00
CA SER A 420 -12.50 7.14 -5.89
C SER A 420 -13.63 7.13 -4.85
N VAL A 421 -14.14 8.30 -4.46
CA VAL A 421 -15.27 8.40 -3.51
C VAL A 421 -16.52 7.76 -4.09
N THR A 422 -16.80 7.97 -5.38
CA THR A 422 -17.93 7.34 -6.07
C THR A 422 -17.78 5.80 -6.08
N ALA A 423 -16.62 5.29 -6.46
CA ALA A 423 -16.32 3.86 -6.43
C ALA A 423 -16.45 3.29 -5.01
N PHE A 424 -15.93 4.00 -4.00
CA PHE A 424 -16.08 3.59 -2.62
C PHE A 424 -17.55 3.54 -2.18
N THR A 425 -18.38 4.49 -2.59
CA THR A 425 -19.81 4.51 -2.23
C THR A 425 -20.53 3.26 -2.77
N ILE A 426 -20.19 2.82 -3.99
CA ILE A 426 -20.71 1.58 -4.58
C ILE A 426 -20.29 0.37 -3.73
N ILE A 427 -19.00 0.28 -3.38
CA ILE A 427 -18.45 -0.79 -2.54
C ILE A 427 -19.05 -0.76 -1.14
N LEU A 428 -19.22 0.43 -0.55
CA LEU A 428 -19.82 0.60 0.76
C LEU A 428 -21.28 0.08 0.77
N ALA A 429 -22.03 0.30 -0.29
CA ALA A 429 -23.39 -0.23 -0.39
C ALA A 429 -23.42 -1.77 -0.40
N ASP A 430 -22.46 -2.43 -1.04
CA ASP A 430 -22.31 -3.89 -1.01
C ASP A 430 -21.88 -4.38 0.38
N VAL A 431 -20.86 -3.75 0.97
CA VAL A 431 -20.41 -4.05 2.35
C VAL A 431 -21.55 -3.85 3.35
N TRP A 432 -22.36 -2.79 3.18
CA TRP A 432 -23.50 -2.50 4.05
C TRP A 432 -24.55 -3.62 4.01
N LYS A 433 -24.93 -4.07 2.81
CA LYS A 433 -25.88 -5.16 2.62
C LYS A 433 -25.38 -6.47 3.23
N ARG A 434 -24.11 -6.78 3.06
CA ARG A 434 -23.47 -8.01 3.58
C ARG A 434 -23.31 -7.97 5.11
N ASP A 435 -22.95 -6.81 5.67
CA ASP A 435 -22.84 -6.61 7.11
C ASP A 435 -24.22 -6.73 7.81
N LEU A 436 -25.31 -6.26 7.17
CA LEU A 436 -26.68 -6.46 7.68
C LEU A 436 -27.12 -7.93 7.69
N LYS A 437 -26.58 -8.75 6.80
CA LYS A 437 -26.81 -10.20 6.76
C LYS A 437 -25.93 -10.98 7.77
N GLY A 438 -25.10 -10.30 8.56
CA GLY A 438 -24.20 -10.93 9.52
C GLY A 438 -22.99 -11.64 8.90
N GLU A 439 -22.71 -11.43 7.60
CA GLU A 439 -21.61 -12.12 6.90
C GLU A 439 -20.22 -11.79 7.50
N PHE A 440 -20.10 -10.70 8.27
CA PHE A 440 -18.85 -10.26 8.89
C PHE A 440 -18.75 -10.55 10.40
N ASP A 441 -19.80 -11.04 11.04
CA ASP A 441 -19.84 -11.27 12.50
C ASP A 441 -18.82 -12.34 12.96
N VAL A 442 -18.53 -13.31 12.14
CA VAL A 442 -17.56 -14.38 12.41
C VAL A 442 -16.13 -13.87 12.57
N TRP A 443 -15.84 -12.65 12.11
CA TRP A 443 -14.50 -12.02 12.18
C TRP A 443 -14.21 -11.33 13.52
N HIS A 444 -15.23 -11.03 14.30
CA HIS A 444 -15.08 -10.33 15.58
C HIS A 444 -14.96 -11.26 16.78
N GLY A 445 -14.65 -12.56 16.56
CA GLY A 445 -14.42 -13.54 17.62
C GLY A 445 -15.57 -13.58 18.61
N GLY A 446 -16.55 -14.41 18.35
CA GLY A 446 -17.69 -14.76 19.12
C GLY A 446 -17.79 -14.22 20.55
N ALA A 447 -18.47 -13.09 20.70
CA ALA A 447 -19.10 -12.65 21.93
C ALA A 447 -20.47 -12.07 21.55
N LYS A 448 -21.33 -12.92 21.03
CA LYS A 448 -22.80 -12.77 21.11
C LYS A 448 -23.37 -14.17 21.35
N GLY A 449 -23.24 -14.62 22.60
CA GLY A 449 -24.23 -15.42 23.20
C GLY A 449 -25.43 -14.52 23.52
N ASP A 450 -26.61 -14.98 23.15
CA ASP A 450 -27.92 -14.62 23.66
C ASP A 450 -28.36 -13.15 23.65
N ALA A 451 -29.16 -12.82 22.65
CA ALA A 451 -30.44 -12.17 22.89
C ALA A 451 -31.21 -12.02 21.55
N THR A 452 -32.04 -12.95 21.24
CA THR A 452 -33.43 -12.81 20.82
C THR A 452 -33.89 -14.18 20.28
N GLY A 453 -34.55 -14.92 21.14
CA GLY A 453 -35.44 -16.01 20.74
C GLY A 453 -36.52 -15.45 19.83
N THR A 454 -36.51 -15.88 18.60
CA THR A 454 -37.70 -15.89 17.76
C THR A 454 -37.96 -17.34 17.45
N GLU A 455 -38.92 -17.90 18.23
CA GLU A 455 -39.57 -19.17 17.95
C GLU A 455 -40.07 -19.17 16.51
N SER A 456 -39.46 -19.98 15.67
CA SER A 456 -40.09 -20.43 14.43
C SER A 456 -40.97 -21.63 14.80
N LYS A 457 -42.26 -21.40 14.88
CA LYS A 457 -43.27 -22.47 14.85
C LYS A 457 -43.09 -23.25 13.54
N ALA A 458 -42.58 -24.45 13.66
CA ALA A 458 -42.73 -25.45 12.63
C ALA A 458 -44.02 -26.26 12.94
N ASP A 459 -44.95 -26.15 12.04
CA ASP A 459 -46.22 -26.88 12.05
C ASP A 459 -45.98 -28.38 12.13
N THR A 460 -46.64 -28.97 13.12
CA THR A 460 -46.94 -30.38 13.22
C THR A 460 -48.00 -30.75 12.17
N ALA A 461 -47.65 -31.65 11.29
CA ALA A 461 -48.64 -32.38 10.50
C ALA A 461 -48.31 -33.89 10.48
N SER A 462 -49.07 -34.58 11.32
CA SER A 462 -49.68 -35.91 11.24
C SER A 462 -48.91 -37.04 10.62
N SER A 463 -48.66 -37.97 11.54
CA SER A 463 -48.58 -39.44 11.32
C SER A 463 -49.72 -39.99 10.45
N HIS A 464 -49.38 -40.87 9.52
CA HIS A 464 -50.24 -42.02 9.26
C HIS A 464 -49.37 -43.24 8.94
N ASP A 465 -49.78 -44.28 9.63
CA ASP A 465 -49.31 -45.68 9.53
C ASP A 465 -49.46 -46.22 8.10
N GLU A 466 -48.52 -47.06 7.72
CA GLU A 466 -48.91 -48.34 7.11
C GLU A 466 -47.85 -49.43 7.28
N LYS A 467 -48.34 -50.55 7.71
CA LYS A 467 -47.60 -51.80 8.04
C LYS A 467 -47.43 -52.67 6.82
N VAL A 468 -46.48 -53.64 6.97
CA VAL A 468 -46.49 -55.02 6.41
C VAL A 468 -46.00 -55.12 4.96
N ALA A 469 -45.17 -56.05 4.53
CA ALA A 469 -44.69 -57.34 4.99
C ALA A 469 -43.45 -57.76 4.15
N GLU A 470 -42.65 -58.60 4.80
CA GLU A 470 -41.74 -59.53 4.11
C GLU A 470 -42.51 -60.65 3.38
N PRO A 471 -41.90 -61.43 2.53
CA PRO A 471 -40.70 -62.21 2.79
C PRO A 471 -39.51 -61.93 1.86
#